data_c4adc7d1831631e812300858c6eced96
#
_entry.id   c4adc7d1831631e812300858c6eced96
#
_cell.length_a   1.000
_cell.length_b   1.000
_cell.length_c   1.000
_cell.angle_alpha   90.00
_cell.angle_beta   90.00
_cell.angle_gamma   90.00
#
_symmetry.space_group_name_H-M   'P 1'
#
loop_
_entity.id
_entity.type
_entity.pdbx_description
1 polymer ?
#
loop_
_entity_poly.entity_id
_entity_poly.type
_entity_poly.pdbx_seq_one_letter_code
_entity_poly.pdbx_strand_id
1 'polypeptide(L)'
;MANKLHPIKSIEARTQSYVLDHFEKSKYAKRLRKLKDTHLGEMCFIIGNGPSLSTDDLEVLHKNNVLSFGFNRIFLMFDKTNWRPDFYVSQDKKMLCDCQDNVNKLNIKAKFISIINKYYYNIDIKDALYFNVHSSIQGVPIFSDSIDLYIGKSSTVAFSAAQIAVYMGLKKNISFRCRS
;
A
#
# COMPACT_ATOMS: atom_id res chain seq x y z
N MET A 1 -11.60 -21.18 34.07
CA MET A 1 -10.41 -20.39 34.47
C MET A 1 -10.33 -19.16 33.57
N ALA A 2 -10.61 -17.97 34.09
CA ALA A 2 -10.58 -16.73 33.31
C ALA A 2 -9.14 -16.34 33.02
N ASN A 3 -8.77 -16.28 31.76
CA ASN A 3 -7.47 -15.86 31.28
C ASN A 3 -7.30 -14.38 31.61
N LYS A 4 -6.61 -14.04 32.70
CA LYS A 4 -6.26 -12.65 33.05
C LYS A 4 -5.33 -12.14 31.97
N LEU A 5 -5.87 -11.40 30.99
CA LEU A 5 -5.06 -10.64 30.02
C LEU A 5 -4.08 -9.75 30.79
N HIS A 6 -2.81 -9.84 30.48
CA HIS A 6 -1.76 -9.03 31.07
C HIS A 6 -2.11 -7.54 30.88
N PRO A 7 -2.08 -6.67 31.92
CA PRO A 7 -2.58 -5.30 31.84
C PRO A 7 -1.91 -4.47 30.73
N ILE A 8 -0.64 -4.70 30.42
CA ILE A 8 0.09 -4.05 29.34
C ILE A 8 -0.53 -4.39 27.97
N LYS A 9 -0.84 -5.67 27.71
CA LYS A 9 -1.51 -6.08 26.44
C LYS A 9 -2.89 -5.47 26.27
N SER A 10 -3.61 -5.22 27.37
CA SER A 10 -4.92 -4.57 27.32
C SER A 10 -4.83 -3.07 26.97
N ILE A 11 -3.79 -2.37 27.44
CA ILE A 11 -3.53 -0.96 27.11
C ILE A 11 -3.11 -0.84 25.63
N GLU A 12 -2.20 -1.69 25.16
CA GLU A 12 -1.79 -1.72 23.76
C GLU A 12 -2.98 -1.97 22.82
N ALA A 13 -3.82 -2.96 23.13
CA ALA A 13 -5.01 -3.27 22.34
C ALA A 13 -6.01 -2.09 22.30
N ARG A 14 -6.21 -1.38 23.41
CA ARG A 14 -7.06 -0.18 23.46
C ARG A 14 -6.48 0.98 22.63
N THR A 15 -5.17 1.19 22.70
CA THR A 15 -4.49 2.22 21.91
C THR A 15 -4.58 1.91 20.42
N GLN A 16 -4.42 0.66 20.05
CA GLN A 16 -4.54 0.19 18.65
C GLN A 16 -5.96 0.41 18.12
N SER A 17 -6.99 -0.01 18.88
CA SER A 17 -8.38 0.23 18.52
C SER A 17 -8.68 1.72 18.38
N TYR A 18 -8.25 2.52 19.34
CA TYR A 18 -8.44 3.98 19.29
C TYR A 18 -7.82 4.62 18.05
N VAL A 19 -6.60 4.21 17.65
CA VAL A 19 -5.95 4.74 16.44
C VAL A 19 -6.70 4.32 15.18
N LEU A 20 -7.27 3.11 15.13
CA LEU A 20 -8.06 2.67 13.98
C LEU A 20 -9.38 3.43 13.88
N ASP A 21 -10.06 3.65 15.01
CA ASP A 21 -11.34 4.36 15.09
C ASP A 21 -11.20 5.86 14.82
N HIS A 22 -10.02 6.44 15.11
CA HIS A 22 -9.72 7.87 14.95
C HIS A 22 -8.49 8.08 14.05
N PHE A 23 -8.37 7.27 12.99
CA PHE A 23 -7.19 7.26 12.13
C PHE A 23 -6.85 8.65 11.58
N GLU A 24 -7.87 9.44 11.23
CA GLU A 24 -7.73 10.79 10.69
C GLU A 24 -6.96 11.76 11.60
N LYS A 25 -6.94 11.50 12.91
CA LYS A 25 -6.20 12.31 13.91
C LYS A 25 -4.79 11.80 14.16
N SER A 26 -4.45 10.63 13.63
CA SER A 26 -3.17 9.95 13.87
C SER A 26 -1.99 10.62 13.17
N LYS A 27 -0.78 10.30 13.65
CA LYS A 27 0.47 10.68 12.98
C LYS A 27 0.58 10.07 11.57
N TYR A 28 -0.08 8.94 11.33
CA TYR A 28 -0.09 8.26 10.04
C TYR A 28 -0.90 9.04 9.01
N ALA A 29 -2.11 9.45 9.36
CA ALA A 29 -2.94 10.31 8.51
C ALA A 29 -2.24 11.63 8.17
N LYS A 30 -1.56 12.26 9.15
CA LYS A 30 -0.78 13.48 8.92
C LYS A 30 0.32 13.29 7.87
N ARG A 31 0.95 12.11 7.83
CA ARG A 31 1.96 11.79 6.80
C ARG A 31 1.32 11.60 5.43
N LEU A 32 0.16 10.93 5.36
CA LEU A 32 -0.58 10.73 4.11
C LEU A 32 -1.09 12.05 3.53
N ARG A 33 -1.57 13.00 4.36
CA ARG A 33 -2.01 14.34 3.90
C ARG A 33 -0.96 15.09 3.10
N LYS A 34 0.32 14.90 3.40
CA LYS A 34 1.40 15.53 2.66
C LYS A 34 1.53 15.07 1.21
N LEU A 35 0.85 13.97 0.85
CA LEU A 35 0.90 13.41 -0.50
C LEU A 35 -0.22 13.93 -1.40
N LYS A 36 -1.22 14.64 -0.84
CA LYS A 36 -2.33 15.13 -1.63
C LYS A 36 -1.83 16.02 -2.76
N ASP A 37 -2.25 15.68 -3.98
CA ASP A 37 -1.95 16.42 -5.21
C ASP A 37 -0.44 16.65 -5.51
N THR A 38 0.48 15.88 -4.87
CA THR A 38 1.92 16.02 -5.08
C THR A 38 2.39 15.63 -6.48
N HIS A 39 1.57 14.91 -7.23
CA HIS A 39 1.83 14.47 -8.61
C HIS A 39 0.70 14.87 -9.55
N LEU A 40 0.17 16.09 -9.35
CA LEU A 40 -0.97 16.59 -10.10
C LEU A 40 -0.74 16.58 -11.60
N GLY A 41 -1.55 15.79 -12.29
CA GLY A 41 -1.53 15.69 -13.74
C GLY A 41 -0.47 14.78 -14.34
N GLU A 42 0.41 14.16 -13.55
CA GLU A 42 1.35 13.16 -14.01
C GLU A 42 0.67 11.83 -14.31
N MET A 43 1.25 11.05 -15.22
CA MET A 43 0.79 9.69 -15.53
C MET A 43 1.49 8.66 -14.64
N CYS A 44 0.80 7.56 -14.34
CA CYS A 44 1.41 6.42 -13.67
C CYS A 44 0.89 5.09 -14.19
N PHE A 45 1.69 4.03 -13.96
CA PHE A 45 1.31 2.66 -14.21
C PHE A 45 1.18 1.89 -12.89
N ILE A 46 0.15 1.06 -12.81
CA ILE A 46 -0.02 0.11 -11.70
C ILE A 46 0.35 -1.28 -12.23
N ILE A 47 1.45 -1.82 -11.72
CA ILE A 47 2.09 -3.03 -12.25
C ILE A 47 1.75 -4.22 -11.37
N GLY A 48 1.00 -5.18 -11.94
CA GLY A 48 0.68 -6.45 -11.30
C GLY A 48 1.78 -7.50 -11.47
N ASN A 49 1.76 -8.53 -10.63
CA ASN A 49 2.71 -9.65 -10.65
C ASN A 49 2.21 -10.83 -11.51
N GLY A 50 1.35 -10.56 -12.49
CA GLY A 50 0.82 -11.61 -13.35
C GLY A 50 1.89 -12.21 -14.28
N PRO A 51 1.67 -13.42 -14.79
CA PRO A 51 2.64 -14.13 -15.63
C PRO A 51 2.92 -13.42 -16.97
N SER A 52 2.06 -12.49 -17.36
CA SER A 52 2.22 -11.66 -18.56
C SER A 52 3.14 -10.45 -18.38
N LEU A 53 3.66 -10.20 -17.15
CA LEU A 53 4.59 -9.11 -16.91
C LEU A 53 5.94 -9.47 -17.54
N SER A 54 6.36 -8.71 -18.55
CA SER A 54 7.64 -8.89 -19.21
C SER A 54 8.71 -7.91 -18.68
N THR A 55 9.96 -8.33 -18.75
CA THR A 55 11.12 -7.46 -18.46
C THR A 55 11.20 -6.29 -19.42
N ASP A 56 10.86 -6.51 -20.69
CA ASP A 56 10.91 -5.48 -21.73
C ASP A 56 9.95 -4.33 -21.44
N ASP A 57 8.74 -4.64 -20.98
CA ASP A 57 7.77 -3.62 -20.56
C ASP A 57 8.30 -2.78 -19.39
N LEU A 58 8.94 -3.42 -18.41
CA LEU A 58 9.52 -2.74 -17.27
C LEU A 58 10.71 -1.85 -17.67
N GLU A 59 11.56 -2.32 -18.59
CA GLU A 59 12.66 -1.52 -19.15
C GLU A 59 12.16 -0.31 -19.94
N VAL A 60 11.03 -0.42 -20.66
CA VAL A 60 10.39 0.72 -21.33
C VAL A 60 9.93 1.77 -20.31
N LEU A 61 9.30 1.36 -19.21
CA LEU A 61 8.90 2.28 -18.14
C LEU A 61 10.13 2.96 -17.50
N HIS A 62 11.19 2.19 -17.25
CA HIS A 62 12.43 2.69 -16.69
C HIS A 62 13.08 3.75 -17.58
N LYS A 63 13.26 3.44 -18.86
CA LYS A 63 13.89 4.36 -19.84
C LYS A 63 13.12 5.68 -20.03
N ASN A 64 11.81 5.64 -19.87
CA ASN A 64 10.94 6.80 -20.01
C ASN A 64 10.66 7.52 -18.68
N ASN A 65 11.26 7.10 -17.58
CA ASN A 65 11.05 7.64 -16.23
C ASN A 65 9.56 7.79 -15.85
N VAL A 66 8.75 6.81 -16.22
CA VAL A 66 7.31 6.83 -15.96
C VAL A 66 7.04 6.37 -14.53
N LEU A 67 6.26 7.16 -13.79
CA LEU A 67 5.87 6.81 -12.43
C LEU A 67 5.12 5.48 -12.40
N SER A 68 5.44 4.66 -11.41
CA SER A 68 4.83 3.35 -11.31
C SER A 68 4.62 2.88 -9.88
N PHE A 69 3.53 2.14 -9.70
CA PHE A 69 3.22 1.38 -8.49
C PHE A 69 3.55 -0.09 -8.71
N GLY A 70 4.27 -0.67 -7.76
CA GLY A 70 4.43 -2.12 -7.65
C GLY A 70 3.84 -2.62 -6.34
N PHE A 71 3.51 -3.90 -6.26
CA PHE A 71 2.93 -4.47 -5.04
C PHE A 71 3.34 -5.92 -4.80
N ASN A 72 3.11 -6.37 -3.58
CA ASN A 72 3.41 -7.72 -3.13
C ASN A 72 4.87 -8.14 -3.44
N ARG A 73 5.08 -9.21 -4.21
CA ARG A 73 6.40 -9.76 -4.51
C ARG A 73 7.04 -9.18 -5.78
N ILE A 74 6.72 -7.94 -6.17
CA ILE A 74 7.26 -7.30 -7.37
C ILE A 74 8.80 -7.23 -7.37
N PHE A 75 9.42 -7.24 -6.20
CA PHE A 75 10.88 -7.27 -6.06
C PHE A 75 11.54 -8.51 -6.66
N LEU A 76 10.80 -9.59 -6.95
CA LEU A 76 11.33 -10.76 -7.67
C LEU A 76 11.71 -10.45 -9.11
N MET A 77 11.28 -9.32 -9.65
CA MET A 77 11.69 -8.85 -10.97
C MET A 77 13.01 -8.09 -10.96
N PHE A 78 13.52 -7.71 -9.79
CA PHE A 78 14.64 -6.78 -9.67
C PHE A 78 15.98 -7.35 -10.13
N ASP A 79 16.14 -8.66 -10.11
CA ASP A 79 17.33 -9.33 -10.65
C ASP A 79 17.31 -9.43 -12.18
N LYS A 80 16.15 -9.15 -12.80
CA LYS A 80 15.91 -9.32 -14.24
C LYS A 80 15.80 -7.99 -15.00
N THR A 81 15.69 -6.86 -14.30
CA THR A 81 15.47 -5.53 -14.89
C THR A 81 16.05 -4.43 -14.02
N ASN A 82 16.43 -3.30 -14.63
CA ASN A 82 16.83 -2.09 -13.91
C ASN A 82 15.65 -1.30 -13.37
N TRP A 83 14.45 -1.59 -13.82
CA TRP A 83 13.25 -0.93 -13.34
C TRP A 83 13.03 -1.15 -11.84
N ARG A 84 12.60 -0.09 -11.19
CA ARG A 84 12.11 -0.09 -9.80
C ARG A 84 10.83 0.72 -9.76
N PRO A 85 9.78 0.29 -9.03
CA PRO A 85 8.59 1.11 -8.85
C PRO A 85 8.95 2.35 -8.03
N ASP A 86 8.27 3.46 -8.29
CA ASP A 86 8.37 4.64 -7.44
C ASP A 86 7.64 4.43 -6.12
N PHE A 87 6.52 3.71 -6.18
CA PHE A 87 5.63 3.46 -5.06
C PHE A 87 5.39 1.96 -4.89
N TYR A 88 5.36 1.53 -3.65
CA TYR A 88 5.06 0.15 -3.30
C TYR A 88 3.83 0.09 -2.41
N VAL A 89 2.92 -0.86 -2.67
CA VAL A 89 1.69 -1.04 -1.88
C VAL A 89 1.57 -2.49 -1.44
N SER A 90 1.24 -2.73 -0.17
CA SER A 90 0.87 -4.07 0.30
C SER A 90 -0.12 -4.04 1.46
N GLN A 91 -1.04 -5.00 1.44
CA GLN A 91 -2.01 -5.28 2.50
C GLN A 91 -1.94 -6.75 2.94
N ASP A 92 -1.29 -7.61 2.15
CA ASP A 92 -1.26 -9.04 2.37
C ASP A 92 -0.38 -9.38 3.57
N LYS A 93 -1.03 -9.84 4.66
CA LYS A 93 -0.37 -10.27 5.89
C LYS A 93 0.67 -11.36 5.63
N LYS A 94 0.25 -12.43 4.93
CA LYS A 94 1.10 -13.60 4.73
C LYS A 94 2.36 -13.23 3.96
N MET A 95 2.18 -12.49 2.85
CA MET A 95 3.30 -12.01 2.06
C MET A 95 4.24 -11.12 2.87
N LEU A 96 3.69 -10.19 3.67
CA LEU A 96 4.51 -9.29 4.48
C LEU A 96 5.25 -10.02 5.61
N CYS A 97 4.63 -11.03 6.25
CA CYS A 97 5.32 -11.90 7.23
C CYS A 97 6.51 -12.62 6.59
N ASP A 98 6.29 -13.20 5.39
CA ASP A 98 7.33 -13.99 4.71
C ASP A 98 8.45 -13.14 4.12
N CYS A 99 8.16 -11.89 3.74
CA CYS A 99 9.05 -11.06 2.94
C CYS A 99 9.34 -9.67 3.57
N GLN A 100 9.19 -9.52 4.88
CA GLN A 100 9.39 -8.24 5.57
C GLN A 100 10.78 -7.64 5.28
N ASP A 101 11.81 -8.45 5.30
CA ASP A 101 13.20 -8.00 5.04
C ASP A 101 13.38 -7.51 3.60
N ASN A 102 12.76 -8.18 2.63
CA ASN A 102 12.79 -7.74 1.23
C ASN A 102 12.11 -6.37 1.08
N VAL A 103 10.93 -6.19 1.70
CA VAL A 103 10.20 -4.92 1.66
C VAL A 103 10.97 -3.81 2.38
N ASN A 104 11.63 -4.12 3.49
CA ASN A 104 12.47 -3.15 4.20
C ASN A 104 13.64 -2.65 3.36
N LYS A 105 14.24 -3.53 2.57
CA LYS A 105 15.36 -3.21 1.67
C LYS A 105 14.97 -2.40 0.43
N LEU A 106 13.68 -2.24 0.13
CA LEU A 106 13.26 -1.44 -1.01
C LEU A 106 13.68 0.02 -0.83
N ASN A 107 14.53 0.50 -1.75
CA ASN A 107 14.90 1.91 -1.86
C ASN A 107 14.05 2.58 -2.94
N ILE A 108 12.92 3.13 -2.55
CA ILE A 108 11.89 3.72 -3.42
C ILE A 108 11.26 4.95 -2.76
N LYS A 109 10.50 5.75 -3.51
CA LYS A 109 9.92 7.01 -3.01
C LYS A 109 8.99 6.82 -1.81
N ALA A 110 8.10 5.83 -1.86
CA ALA A 110 7.22 5.52 -0.73
C ALA A 110 6.72 4.08 -0.71
N LYS A 111 6.53 3.55 0.51
CA LYS A 111 5.94 2.23 0.79
C LYS A 111 4.62 2.43 1.52
N PHE A 112 3.52 2.01 0.92
CA PHE A 112 2.19 2.09 1.50
C PHE A 112 1.79 0.73 2.05
N ILE A 113 1.55 0.67 3.35
CA ILE A 113 1.25 -0.57 4.07
C ILE A 113 -0.04 -0.40 4.88
N SER A 114 -0.91 -1.40 4.87
CA SER A 114 -2.08 -1.37 5.74
C SER A 114 -1.67 -1.36 7.22
N ILE A 115 -2.22 -0.42 8.00
CA ILE A 115 -1.92 -0.25 9.43
C ILE A 115 -2.35 -1.47 10.25
N ILE A 116 -3.29 -2.25 9.76
CA ILE A 116 -3.72 -3.52 10.36
C ILE A 116 -2.53 -4.49 10.48
N ASN A 117 -1.63 -4.51 9.49
CA ASN A 117 -0.45 -5.37 9.53
C ASN A 117 0.48 -4.99 10.68
N LYS A 118 0.64 -3.69 10.96
CA LYS A 118 1.44 -3.22 12.07
C LYS A 118 0.83 -3.60 13.43
N TYR A 119 -0.44 -3.32 13.63
CA TYR A 119 -1.06 -3.45 14.94
C TYR A 119 -1.50 -4.86 15.30
N TYR A 120 -2.10 -5.59 14.35
CA TYR A 120 -2.61 -6.93 14.66
C TYR A 120 -1.61 -8.05 14.41
N TYR A 121 -0.58 -7.79 13.57
CA TYR A 121 0.37 -8.83 13.19
C TYR A 121 1.82 -8.49 13.50
N ASN A 122 2.04 -7.35 14.16
CA ASN A 122 3.36 -6.86 14.56
C ASN A 122 4.38 -6.79 13.38
N ILE A 123 3.87 -6.45 12.19
CA ILE A 123 4.69 -6.25 10.99
C ILE A 123 5.04 -4.78 10.89
N ASP A 124 6.29 -4.42 11.17
CA ASP A 124 6.77 -3.05 11.10
C ASP A 124 7.71 -2.86 9.89
N ILE A 125 7.22 -2.15 8.88
CA ILE A 125 7.99 -1.81 7.69
C ILE A 125 8.63 -0.44 7.88
N LYS A 126 9.95 -0.40 7.75
CA LYS A 126 10.75 0.81 7.88
C LYS A 126 10.29 1.88 6.87
N ASP A 127 10.12 3.10 7.37
CA ASP A 127 9.71 4.30 6.61
C ASP A 127 8.36 4.19 5.91
N ALA A 128 7.54 3.17 6.21
CA ALA A 128 6.25 2.99 5.60
C ALA A 128 5.27 4.14 5.91
N LEU A 129 4.43 4.41 4.92
CA LEU A 129 3.22 5.21 5.03
C LEU A 129 2.06 4.25 5.32
N TYR A 130 1.61 4.24 6.56
CA TYR A 130 0.53 3.36 6.98
C TYR A 130 -0.83 3.97 6.67
N PHE A 131 -1.71 3.21 6.02
CA PHE A 131 -3.09 3.61 5.72
C PHE A 131 -4.10 2.69 6.41
N ASN A 132 -5.27 3.24 6.71
CA ASN A 132 -6.40 2.49 7.24
C ASN A 132 -7.24 1.88 6.12
N VAL A 133 -7.88 0.73 6.36
CA VAL A 133 -8.69 0.02 5.39
C VAL A 133 -10.10 -0.16 5.93
N HIS A 134 -11.09 0.32 5.20
CA HIS A 134 -12.50 0.09 5.53
C HIS A 134 -13.10 -0.98 4.62
N SER A 135 -13.90 -1.85 5.22
CA SER A 135 -14.62 -2.88 4.51
C SER A 135 -15.70 -2.28 3.61
N SER A 136 -16.10 -3.04 2.58
CA SER A 136 -17.21 -2.70 1.69
C SER A 136 -18.53 -2.49 2.47
N ILE A 137 -19.37 -1.61 1.97
CA ILE A 137 -20.76 -1.50 2.42
C ILE A 137 -21.60 -2.46 1.58
N GLN A 138 -22.33 -3.38 2.23
CA GLN A 138 -23.18 -4.38 1.56
C GLN A 138 -22.47 -5.18 0.45
N GLY A 139 -21.18 -5.46 0.62
CA GLY A 139 -20.40 -6.22 -0.36
C GLY A 139 -19.87 -5.41 -1.55
N VAL A 140 -20.25 -4.14 -1.70
CA VAL A 140 -19.74 -3.26 -2.76
C VAL A 140 -18.46 -2.57 -2.29
N PRO A 141 -17.33 -2.66 -3.02
CA PRO A 141 -16.13 -1.92 -2.69
C PRO A 141 -16.36 -0.41 -2.73
N ILE A 142 -15.92 0.28 -1.68
CA ILE A 142 -15.97 1.74 -1.62
C ILE A 142 -14.68 2.27 -2.24
N PHE A 143 -14.76 3.19 -3.18
CA PHE A 143 -13.60 3.94 -3.65
C PHE A 143 -13.47 5.22 -2.80
N SER A 144 -12.31 5.38 -2.14
CA SER A 144 -12.00 6.59 -1.37
C SER A 144 -11.04 7.49 -2.16
N ASP A 145 -11.34 8.77 -2.21
CA ASP A 145 -10.46 9.83 -2.70
C ASP A 145 -9.68 10.52 -1.56
N SER A 146 -9.82 9.99 -0.34
CA SER A 146 -9.28 10.58 0.90
C SER A 146 -8.55 9.51 1.72
N ILE A 147 -7.37 9.08 1.22
CA ILE A 147 -6.59 7.98 1.83
C ILE A 147 -6.07 8.30 3.23
N ASP A 148 -6.08 9.55 3.63
CA ASP A 148 -5.77 10.01 4.97
C ASP A 148 -6.91 9.74 5.98
N LEU A 149 -8.09 9.38 5.48
CA LEU A 149 -9.19 8.85 6.28
C LEU A 149 -9.20 7.33 6.22
N TYR A 150 -9.35 6.77 5.02
CA TYR A 150 -9.30 5.33 4.78
C TYR A 150 -9.09 5.02 3.29
N ILE A 151 -8.72 3.78 3.02
CA ILE A 151 -8.75 3.16 1.69
C ILE A 151 -9.87 2.12 1.69
N GLY A 152 -10.72 2.14 0.69
CA GLY A 152 -11.77 1.14 0.53
C GLY A 152 -11.17 -0.24 0.22
N LYS A 153 -11.63 -1.26 0.97
CA LYS A 153 -11.17 -2.64 0.80
C LYS A 153 -11.71 -3.25 -0.49
N SER A 154 -10.84 -3.94 -1.22
CA SER A 154 -11.19 -4.79 -2.34
C SER A 154 -10.38 -6.10 -2.29
N SER A 155 -10.70 -7.02 -3.18
CA SER A 155 -9.96 -8.29 -3.35
C SER A 155 -8.56 -8.11 -3.92
N THR A 156 -8.24 -6.94 -4.50
CA THR A 156 -6.94 -6.69 -5.13
C THR A 156 -6.22 -5.49 -4.54
N VAL A 157 -4.91 -5.61 -4.39
CA VAL A 157 -4.04 -4.48 -3.95
C VAL A 157 -3.99 -3.38 -5.01
N ALA A 158 -4.21 -3.71 -6.28
CA ALA A 158 -4.28 -2.74 -7.36
C ALA A 158 -5.38 -1.68 -7.14
N PHE A 159 -6.50 -2.06 -6.53
CA PHE A 159 -7.57 -1.12 -6.17
C PHE A 159 -7.11 -0.11 -5.11
N SER A 160 -6.28 -0.53 -4.16
CA SER A 160 -5.70 0.39 -3.17
C SER A 160 -4.66 1.31 -3.81
N ALA A 161 -3.83 0.79 -4.72
CA ALA A 161 -2.89 1.60 -5.47
C ALA A 161 -3.60 2.68 -6.31
N ALA A 162 -4.75 2.34 -6.92
CA ALA A 162 -5.56 3.30 -7.67
C ALA A 162 -6.08 4.44 -6.80
N GLN A 163 -6.57 4.15 -5.59
CA GLN A 163 -7.04 5.16 -4.64
C GLN A 163 -5.89 6.09 -4.19
N ILE A 164 -4.71 5.53 -3.93
CA ILE A 164 -3.51 6.29 -3.59
C ILE A 164 -3.11 7.19 -4.78
N ALA A 165 -3.10 6.66 -5.99
CA ALA A 165 -2.77 7.40 -7.20
C ALA A 165 -3.71 8.60 -7.43
N VAL A 166 -5.02 8.39 -7.28
CA VAL A 166 -6.03 9.46 -7.39
C VAL A 166 -5.80 10.54 -6.34
N TYR A 167 -5.56 10.15 -5.08
CA TYR A 167 -5.29 11.09 -3.99
C TYR A 167 -4.04 11.94 -4.24
N MET A 168 -3.01 11.35 -4.85
CA MET A 168 -1.78 12.05 -5.23
C MET A 168 -1.94 12.96 -6.45
N GLY A 169 -3.12 13.00 -7.07
CA GLY A 169 -3.41 13.83 -8.25
C GLY A 169 -2.93 13.24 -9.57
N LEU A 170 -2.56 11.96 -9.58
CA LEU A 170 -2.15 11.28 -10.80
C LEU A 170 -3.32 11.14 -11.78
N LYS A 171 -3.05 11.37 -13.09
CA LYS A 171 -4.07 11.34 -14.13
C LYS A 171 -4.69 9.94 -14.30
N LYS A 172 -5.95 9.92 -14.75
CA LYS A 172 -6.81 8.75 -14.95
C LYS A 172 -6.29 7.67 -15.92
N ASN A 173 -5.15 7.83 -16.57
CA ASN A 173 -4.55 6.81 -17.42
C ASN A 173 -3.79 5.77 -16.56
N ILE A 174 -4.52 5.16 -15.62
CA ILE A 174 -4.02 4.06 -14.82
C ILE A 174 -4.12 2.82 -15.70
N SER A 175 -3.01 2.39 -16.26
CA SER A 175 -2.95 1.14 -17.01
C SER A 175 -2.69 -0.02 -16.05
N PHE A 176 -3.64 -0.95 -16.01
CA PHE A 176 -3.47 -2.23 -15.31
C PHE A 176 -2.94 -3.25 -16.32
N ARG A 177 -1.76 -3.79 -16.09
CA ARG A 177 -1.30 -4.94 -16.87
C ARG A 177 -1.44 -6.19 -16.01
N CYS A 178 -2.62 -6.77 -16.06
CA CYS A 178 -2.92 -8.12 -15.62
C CYS A 178 -3.59 -8.82 -16.80
N ARG A 179 -2.88 -9.67 -17.52
CA ARG A 179 -3.52 -10.66 -18.37
C ARG A 179 -3.70 -11.94 -17.55
N SER A 180 -4.92 -12.44 -17.55
CA SER A 180 -5.30 -13.76 -17.06
C SER A 180 -4.57 -14.84 -17.86
#